data_2d0cb653bb4fe0008375cb2188851000
#
_entry.id   2d0cb653bb4fe0008375cb2188851000
#
_cell.length_a   1.000
_cell.length_b   1.000
_cell.length_c   1.000
_cell.angle_alpha   90.00
_cell.angle_beta   90.00
_cell.angle_gamma   90.00
#
_symmetry.space_group_name_H-M   'P 1'
#
loop_
_entity.id
_entity.type
_entity.pdbx_description
1 polymer ?
#
loop_
_entity_poly.entity_id
_entity_poly.type
_entity_poly.pdbx_seq_one_letter_code
_entity_poly.pdbx_strand_id
1 'polypeptide(L)'
;MNSNYEAIKAHYAGSDARDLAAMMAPVTSRTAWTEMAGFPYAGTYIGPEAIMAGVFKRIGEEWDGYTLKLEKLVDGGATIVGIGTYSGVYKKTGKPMSARVVHVWEMQDGKALSFEQFTDTRLVAAATV
;
A
#
# COMPACT_ATOMS: atom_id res chain seq x y z
N MET A 1 15.16 -19.49 3.75
CA MET A 1 14.27 -18.37 4.05
C MET A 1 14.38 -17.33 2.97
N ASN A 2 13.27 -16.86 2.44
CA ASN A 2 13.28 -15.89 1.37
C ASN A 2 13.35 -14.47 1.96
N SER A 3 14.46 -13.75 1.71
CA SER A 3 14.65 -12.39 2.23
C SER A 3 13.59 -11.42 1.70
N ASN A 4 13.07 -11.65 0.49
CA ASN A 4 12.01 -10.82 -0.09
C ASN A 4 10.70 -10.97 0.70
N TYR A 5 10.32 -12.20 1.02
CA TYR A 5 9.14 -12.48 1.81
C TYR A 5 9.23 -11.84 3.20
N GLU A 6 10.37 -12.02 3.87
CA GLU A 6 10.58 -11.47 5.21
C GLU A 6 10.56 -9.93 5.20
N ALA A 7 11.13 -9.31 4.16
CA ALA A 7 11.11 -7.85 4.02
C ALA A 7 9.69 -7.32 3.89
N ILE A 8 8.85 -7.97 3.11
CA ILE A 8 7.46 -7.52 2.92
C ILE A 8 6.59 -7.85 4.13
N LYS A 9 6.83 -8.99 4.78
CA LYS A 9 6.17 -9.29 6.05
C LYS A 9 6.43 -8.19 7.09
N ALA A 10 7.69 -7.74 7.18
CA ALA A 10 8.07 -6.65 8.09
C ALA A 10 7.43 -5.31 7.67
N HIS A 11 7.29 -5.06 6.37
CA HIS A 11 6.60 -3.89 5.86
C HIS A 11 5.16 -3.81 6.39
N TYR A 12 4.41 -4.90 6.31
CA TYR A 12 3.02 -4.92 6.78
C TYR A 12 2.93 -4.83 8.30
N ALA A 13 3.86 -5.44 9.02
CA ALA A 13 3.93 -5.29 10.48
C ALA A 13 4.20 -3.82 10.87
N GLY A 14 5.07 -3.15 10.12
CA GLY A 14 5.34 -1.72 10.30
C GLY A 14 4.12 -0.87 10.02
N SER A 15 3.38 -1.19 8.97
CA SER A 15 2.13 -0.51 8.63
C SER A 15 1.11 -0.65 9.76
N ASP A 16 0.92 -1.85 10.30
CA ASP A 16 -0.01 -2.09 11.42
C ASP A 16 0.41 -1.33 12.67
N ALA A 17 1.70 -1.25 12.93
CA ALA A 17 2.25 -0.54 14.09
C ALA A 17 2.34 0.98 13.88
N ARG A 18 1.98 1.47 12.69
CA ARG A 18 2.15 2.86 12.26
C ARG A 18 3.60 3.33 12.38
N ASP A 19 4.54 2.40 12.12
CA ASP A 19 5.97 2.67 12.09
C ASP A 19 6.37 2.95 10.64
N LEU A 20 6.46 4.23 10.31
CA LEU A 20 6.72 4.67 8.94
C LEU A 20 8.07 4.21 8.43
N ALA A 21 9.11 4.24 9.27
CA ALA A 21 10.45 3.79 8.88
C ALA A 21 10.45 2.31 8.51
N ALA A 22 9.79 1.47 9.30
CA ALA A 22 9.67 0.04 9.03
C ALA A 22 8.85 -0.22 7.77
N MET A 23 7.77 0.54 7.56
CA MET A 23 6.93 0.43 6.37
C MET A 23 7.70 0.78 5.10
N MET A 24 8.54 1.80 5.15
CA MET A 24 9.30 2.26 3.98
C MET A 24 10.64 1.55 3.78
N ALA A 25 11.02 0.67 4.68
CA ALA A 25 12.34 0.01 4.64
C ALA A 25 12.66 -0.72 3.31
N PRO A 26 11.70 -1.41 2.63
CA PRO A 26 12.01 -2.06 1.36
C PRO A 26 12.08 -1.09 0.17
N VAL A 27 11.68 0.16 0.35
CA VAL A 27 11.61 1.14 -0.74
C VAL A 27 12.99 1.76 -0.98
N THR A 28 13.40 1.84 -2.25
CA THR A 28 14.65 2.49 -2.68
C THR A 28 14.34 3.71 -3.54
N SER A 29 15.38 4.48 -3.89
CA SER A 29 15.23 5.63 -4.78
C SER A 29 14.72 5.26 -6.19
N ARG A 30 14.75 3.98 -6.54
CA ARG A 30 14.31 3.47 -7.85
C ARG A 30 13.00 2.70 -7.80
N THR A 31 12.44 2.47 -6.63
CA THR A 31 11.18 1.74 -6.51
C THR A 31 10.06 2.47 -7.24
N ALA A 32 9.41 1.78 -8.19
CA ALA A 32 8.24 2.29 -8.89
C ALA A 32 6.98 1.82 -8.15
N TRP A 33 6.23 2.75 -7.61
CA TRP A 33 5.04 2.49 -6.79
C TRP A 33 3.80 2.93 -7.56
N THR A 34 2.97 1.97 -7.97
CA THR A 34 1.78 2.26 -8.77
C THR A 34 0.52 2.04 -7.96
N GLU A 35 -0.26 3.10 -7.84
CA GLU A 35 -1.65 3.06 -7.39
C GLU A 35 -2.52 3.02 -8.63
N MET A 36 -3.47 2.09 -8.70
CA MET A 36 -4.18 1.79 -9.94
C MET A 36 -5.12 2.92 -10.38
N ALA A 37 -5.42 2.93 -11.68
CA ALA A 37 -6.41 3.84 -12.25
C ALA A 37 -7.77 3.68 -11.56
N GLY A 38 -8.43 4.79 -11.29
CA GLY A 38 -9.70 4.81 -10.56
C GLY A 38 -9.55 5.01 -9.06
N PHE A 39 -8.37 4.76 -8.50
CA PHE A 39 -8.09 5.05 -7.10
C PHE A 39 -7.81 6.55 -6.93
N PRO A 40 -8.19 7.17 -5.79
CA PRO A 40 -8.01 8.61 -5.60
C PRO A 40 -6.57 9.12 -5.79
N TYR A 41 -5.60 8.26 -5.52
CA TYR A 41 -4.18 8.62 -5.64
C TYR A 41 -3.50 7.87 -6.79
N ALA A 42 -4.26 7.59 -7.85
CA ALA A 42 -3.78 6.87 -9.04
C ALA A 42 -2.52 7.51 -9.63
N GLY A 43 -1.60 6.68 -10.09
CA GLY A 43 -0.35 7.11 -10.73
C GLY A 43 0.82 6.26 -10.30
N THR A 44 1.97 6.54 -10.90
CA THR A 44 3.23 5.87 -10.55
C THR A 44 4.17 6.88 -9.92
N TYR A 45 4.67 6.53 -8.74
CA TYR A 45 5.54 7.37 -7.92
C TYR A 45 6.90 6.69 -7.79
N ILE A 46 7.97 7.38 -8.07
CA ILE A 46 9.33 6.81 -8.03
C ILE A 46 10.08 7.32 -6.81
N GLY A 47 10.48 6.39 -5.95
CA GLY A 47 11.29 6.68 -4.76
C GLY A 47 10.48 7.11 -3.54
N PRO A 48 11.11 7.09 -2.35
CA PRO A 48 10.39 7.29 -1.10
C PRO A 48 9.74 8.66 -0.96
N GLU A 49 10.38 9.73 -1.40
CA GLU A 49 9.81 11.08 -1.27
C GLU A 49 8.52 11.24 -2.07
N ALA A 50 8.52 10.77 -3.34
CA ALA A 50 7.34 10.86 -4.20
C ALA A 50 6.20 9.98 -3.67
N ILE A 51 6.53 8.78 -3.17
CA ILE A 51 5.56 7.86 -2.59
C ILE A 51 4.91 8.48 -1.35
N MET A 52 5.72 9.06 -0.47
CA MET A 52 5.20 9.72 0.73
C MET A 52 4.30 10.89 0.39
N ALA A 53 4.74 11.79 -0.48
CA ALA A 53 3.98 12.98 -0.84
C ALA A 53 2.72 12.66 -1.64
N GLY A 54 2.80 11.68 -2.55
CA GLY A 54 1.72 11.35 -3.46
C GLY A 54 0.67 10.40 -2.89
N VAL A 55 1.04 9.57 -1.93
CA VAL A 55 0.17 8.51 -1.40
C VAL A 55 -0.06 8.68 0.10
N PHE A 56 0.94 8.42 0.92
CA PHE A 56 0.73 8.28 2.37
C PHE A 56 0.35 9.57 3.06
N LYS A 57 0.96 10.68 2.68
CA LYS A 57 0.61 12.00 3.23
C LYS A 57 -0.85 12.35 2.91
N ARG A 58 -1.28 12.10 1.68
CA ARG A 58 -2.65 12.39 1.24
C ARG A 58 -3.66 11.50 1.97
N ILE A 59 -3.35 10.21 2.12
CA ILE A 59 -4.19 9.30 2.90
C ILE A 59 -4.34 9.80 4.33
N GLY A 60 -3.24 10.17 4.98
CA GLY A 60 -3.27 10.65 6.36
C GLY A 60 -4.06 11.94 6.55
N GLU A 61 -4.04 12.81 5.55
CA GLU A 61 -4.77 14.09 5.59
C GLU A 61 -6.26 13.94 5.27
N GLU A 62 -6.62 12.99 4.43
CA GLU A 62 -7.98 12.91 3.85
C GLU A 62 -8.85 11.82 4.48
N TRP A 63 -8.26 10.86 5.17
CA TRP A 63 -8.98 9.74 5.78
C TRP A 63 -8.71 9.62 7.25
N ASP A 64 -9.74 9.22 8.01
CA ASP A 64 -9.59 8.81 9.41
C ASP A 64 -9.48 7.29 9.48
N GLY A 65 -8.47 6.81 10.25
CA GLY A 65 -8.34 5.39 10.53
C GLY A 65 -8.13 4.52 9.29
N TYR A 66 -7.48 5.06 8.24
CA TYR A 66 -7.18 4.27 7.05
C TYR A 66 -6.22 3.14 7.42
N THR A 67 -6.65 1.90 7.19
CA THR A 67 -5.88 0.72 7.52
C THR A 67 -5.96 -0.32 6.41
N LEU A 68 -4.94 -1.16 6.37
CA LEU A 68 -4.95 -2.39 5.59
C LEU A 68 -4.90 -3.57 6.58
N LYS A 69 -5.92 -4.42 6.53
CA LYS A 69 -5.87 -5.70 7.23
C LYS A 69 -5.35 -6.75 6.27
N LEU A 70 -4.09 -7.16 6.47
CA LEU A 70 -3.49 -8.21 5.65
C LEU A 70 -4.09 -9.56 6.07
N GLU A 71 -4.58 -10.31 5.11
CA GLU A 71 -5.19 -11.62 5.36
C GLU A 71 -4.31 -12.77 4.89
N LYS A 72 -3.52 -12.55 3.82
CA LYS A 72 -2.68 -13.55 3.23
C LYS A 72 -1.46 -12.92 2.57
N LEU A 73 -0.29 -13.48 2.81
CA LEU A 73 0.94 -13.07 2.14
C LEU A 73 1.50 -14.28 1.40
N VAL A 74 1.63 -14.16 0.08
CA VAL A 74 2.08 -15.25 -0.79
C VAL A 74 3.55 -15.05 -1.14
N ASP A 75 4.35 -16.08 -0.87
CA ASP A 75 5.77 -16.10 -1.22
C ASP A 75 5.95 -16.71 -2.61
N GLY A 76 6.14 -15.85 -3.60
CA GLY A 76 6.43 -16.23 -4.99
C GLY A 76 7.90 -16.08 -5.34
N GLY A 77 8.80 -16.01 -4.37
CA GLY A 77 10.23 -15.82 -4.62
C GLY A 77 10.57 -14.35 -4.86
N ALA A 78 10.72 -13.97 -6.11
CA ALA A 78 10.95 -12.57 -6.49
C ALA A 78 9.65 -11.75 -6.52
N THR A 79 8.49 -12.40 -6.53
CA THR A 79 7.18 -11.76 -6.52
C THR A 79 6.47 -12.11 -5.22
N ILE A 80 6.15 -11.09 -4.43
CA ILE A 80 5.41 -11.26 -3.18
C ILE A 80 4.04 -10.63 -3.35
N VAL A 81 2.99 -11.34 -2.95
CA VAL A 81 1.61 -10.88 -3.11
C VAL A 81 0.92 -10.77 -1.76
N GLY A 82 0.43 -9.58 -1.44
CA GLY A 82 -0.36 -9.33 -0.23
C GLY A 82 -1.84 -9.19 -0.58
N ILE A 83 -2.69 -9.90 0.14
CA ILE A 83 -4.13 -9.87 -0.05
C ILE A 83 -4.80 -9.44 1.25
N GLY A 84 -5.68 -8.46 1.17
CA GLY A 84 -6.31 -7.94 2.37
C GLY A 84 -7.52 -7.06 2.09
N THR A 85 -7.82 -6.21 3.07
CA THR A 85 -8.96 -5.30 3.01
C THR A 85 -8.55 -3.93 3.52
N TYR A 86 -8.80 -2.90 2.72
CA TYR A 86 -8.71 -1.52 3.16
C TYR A 86 -9.98 -1.13 3.92
N SER A 87 -9.83 -0.30 4.94
CA SER A 87 -10.96 0.35 5.60
C SER A 87 -10.55 1.74 6.09
N GLY A 88 -11.54 2.61 6.25
CA GLY A 88 -11.34 3.96 6.75
C GLY A 88 -12.60 4.78 6.56
N VAL A 89 -12.55 6.02 7.05
CA VAL A 89 -13.64 7.00 6.89
C VAL A 89 -13.09 8.21 6.17
N TYR A 90 -13.72 8.61 5.08
CA TYR A 90 -13.30 9.82 4.37
C TYR A 90 -13.72 11.05 5.16
N LYS A 91 -12.76 11.89 5.53
CA LYS A 91 -13.02 13.02 6.44
C LYS A 91 -14.09 13.98 5.90
N LYS A 92 -14.00 14.30 4.61
CA LYS A 92 -14.86 15.31 4.00
C LYS A 92 -16.34 14.89 3.95
N THR A 93 -16.62 13.60 3.78
CA THR A 93 -17.99 13.09 3.66
C THR A 93 -18.47 12.38 4.92
N GLY A 94 -17.57 11.91 5.77
CA GLY A 94 -17.90 11.06 6.91
C GLY A 94 -18.32 9.65 6.52
N LYS A 95 -18.13 9.25 5.26
CA LYS A 95 -18.56 7.93 4.79
C LYS A 95 -17.49 6.87 5.06
N PRO A 96 -17.90 5.70 5.59
CA PRO A 96 -16.98 4.58 5.77
C PRO A 96 -16.70 3.90 4.42
N MET A 97 -15.52 3.29 4.32
CA MET A 97 -15.09 2.52 3.17
C MET A 97 -14.54 1.18 3.63
N SER A 98 -14.86 0.14 2.88
CA SER A 98 -14.25 -1.17 3.01
C SER A 98 -14.09 -1.75 1.60
N ALA A 99 -12.86 -2.09 1.21
CA ALA A 99 -12.56 -2.54 -0.14
C ALA A 99 -11.47 -3.60 -0.12
N ARG A 100 -11.68 -4.67 -0.90
CA ARG A 100 -10.66 -5.71 -1.07
C ARG A 100 -9.48 -5.15 -1.84
N VAL A 101 -8.28 -5.63 -1.53
CA VAL A 101 -7.04 -5.13 -2.12
C VAL A 101 -6.04 -6.25 -2.32
N VAL A 102 -5.28 -6.15 -3.41
CA VAL A 102 -4.12 -7.00 -3.68
C VAL A 102 -2.94 -6.10 -3.98
N HIS A 103 -1.83 -6.36 -3.32
CA HIS A 103 -0.54 -5.71 -3.60
C HIS A 103 0.40 -6.72 -4.24
N VAL A 104 1.01 -6.34 -5.35
CA VAL A 104 2.02 -7.15 -6.02
C VAL A 104 3.36 -6.44 -5.92
N TRP A 105 4.32 -7.10 -5.31
CA TRP A 105 5.68 -6.60 -5.10
C TRP A 105 6.65 -7.39 -5.97
N GLU A 106 7.42 -6.71 -6.82
CA GLU A 106 8.57 -7.33 -7.49
C GLU A 106 9.82 -6.95 -6.71
N MET A 107 10.57 -7.97 -6.30
CA MET A 107 11.64 -7.82 -5.31
C MET A 107 12.98 -8.29 -5.83
N GLN A 108 14.05 -7.70 -5.27
CA GLN A 108 15.42 -8.16 -5.46
C GLN A 108 16.19 -7.92 -4.15
N ASP A 109 16.74 -8.99 -3.58
CA ASP A 109 17.59 -8.94 -2.37
C ASP A 109 16.93 -8.16 -1.21
N GLY A 110 15.65 -8.40 -1.00
CA GLY A 110 14.90 -7.76 0.09
C GLY A 110 14.48 -6.31 -0.19
N LYS A 111 14.71 -5.81 -1.40
CA LYS A 111 14.31 -4.46 -1.81
C LYS A 111 13.27 -4.51 -2.92
N ALA A 112 12.35 -3.55 -2.91
CA ALA A 112 11.29 -3.48 -3.90
C ALA A 112 11.79 -2.81 -5.18
N LEU A 113 11.66 -3.53 -6.30
CA LEU A 113 11.82 -2.96 -7.63
C LEU A 113 10.55 -2.21 -8.02
N SER A 114 9.39 -2.82 -7.74
CA SER A 114 8.10 -2.21 -8.01
C SER A 114 7.03 -2.71 -7.02
N PHE A 115 6.01 -1.91 -6.88
CA PHE A 115 4.80 -2.20 -6.15
C PHE A 115 3.62 -1.81 -7.03
N GLU A 116 2.61 -2.65 -7.09
CA GLU A 116 1.39 -2.35 -7.82
C GLU A 116 0.17 -2.74 -6.98
N GLN A 117 -0.77 -1.80 -6.86
CA GLN A 117 -2.00 -1.99 -6.10
C GLN A 117 -3.15 -2.33 -7.03
N PHE A 118 -3.98 -3.29 -6.61
CA PHE A 118 -5.26 -3.62 -7.25
C PHE A 118 -6.34 -3.62 -6.17
N THR A 119 -7.37 -2.82 -6.34
CA THR A 119 -8.43 -2.71 -5.33
C THR A 119 -9.77 -2.43 -5.99
N ASP A 120 -10.83 -2.53 -5.21
CA ASP A 120 -12.17 -2.17 -5.65
C ASP A 120 -12.30 -0.65 -5.63
N THR A 121 -11.91 -0.01 -6.73
CA THR A 121 -11.87 1.44 -6.83
C THR A 121 -13.24 2.09 -6.75
N ARG A 122 -14.29 1.37 -7.15
CA ARG A 122 -15.66 1.87 -7.04
C ARG A 122 -16.07 2.08 -5.58
N LEU A 123 -15.75 1.11 -4.72
CA LEU A 123 -16.07 1.21 -3.29
C LEU A 123 -15.28 2.32 -2.62
N VAL A 124 -14.01 2.48 -2.99
CA VAL A 124 -13.18 3.57 -2.45
C VAL A 124 -13.74 4.93 -2.91
N ALA A 125 -13.99 5.09 -4.20
CA ALA A 125 -14.48 6.34 -4.77
C ALA A 125 -15.85 6.74 -4.20
N ALA A 126 -16.73 5.77 -3.97
CA ALA A 126 -18.06 6.02 -3.42
C ALA A 126 -18.03 6.70 -2.04
N ALA A 127 -16.99 6.47 -1.24
CA ALA A 127 -16.85 7.12 0.06
C ALA A 127 -16.43 8.59 -0.07
N THR A 128 -15.88 9.00 -1.20
CA THR A 128 -15.33 10.35 -1.39
C THR A 128 -16.35 11.36 -1.93
N VAL A 129 -17.57 10.93 -2.21
CA VAL A 129 -18.62 11.81 -2.80
C VAL A 129 -19.92 11.83 -2.01
#